data_e01cc284ce07cbf9e6987e3e5a64cae5
#
_entry.id   e01cc284ce07cbf9e6987e3e5a64cae5
#
_cell.length_a   1.000
_cell.length_b   1.000
_cell.length_c   1.000
_cell.angle_alpha   90.00
_cell.angle_beta   90.00
_cell.angle_gamma   90.00
#
_symmetry.space_group_name_H-M   'P 1'
#
loop_
_entity.id
_entity.type
_entity.pdbx_description
1 polymer ?
#
loop_
_entity_poly.entity_id
_entity_poly.type
_entity_poly.pdbx_seq_one_letter_code
_entity_poly.pdbx_strand_id
1 'polypeptide(L)'
;MRIVVQEKDFSAAAETMNFGKGPDVGAVVTFSGIVRDLPNDPLQQMVIEHYPGMTEKALTQIAQEASTRWELRDVLVIHRYGALEPGEQIMMVATAARHRAQAFEAAEYLMDYLK
;
A
#
# COMPACT_ATOMS: atom_id res chain seq x y z
N MET A 1 9.49 -1.51 8.55
CA MET A 1 8.26 -1.99 7.94
C MET A 1 7.07 -1.49 8.75
N ARG A 2 6.08 -0.94 8.07
CA ARG A 2 4.89 -0.41 8.71
C ARG A 2 3.65 -0.86 7.95
N ILE A 3 2.75 -1.54 8.65
CA ILE A 3 1.50 -2.05 8.08
C ILE A 3 0.35 -1.41 8.85
N VAL A 4 -0.52 -0.70 8.15
CA VAL A 4 -1.64 0.02 8.74
C VAL A 4 -2.93 -0.37 8.04
N VAL A 5 -3.93 -0.76 8.81
CA VAL A 5 -5.29 -0.99 8.32
C VAL A 5 -6.19 -0.04 9.08
N GLN A 6 -6.84 0.87 8.37
CA GLN A 6 -7.63 1.93 9.01
C GLN A 6 -8.80 2.34 8.14
N GLU A 7 -9.83 2.85 8.76
CA GLU A 7 -10.98 3.42 8.06
C GLU A 7 -10.70 4.84 7.59
N LYS A 8 -9.99 5.61 8.41
CA LYS A 8 -9.68 7.02 8.12
C LYS A 8 -8.77 7.18 6.92
N ASP A 9 -8.94 8.31 6.25
CA ASP A 9 -8.04 8.70 5.17
C ASP A 9 -6.63 8.98 5.69
N PHE A 10 -5.69 9.13 4.78
CA PHE A 10 -4.29 9.39 5.10
C PHE A 10 -3.70 10.35 4.07
N SER A 11 -2.59 10.98 4.40
CA SER A 11 -1.87 11.84 3.47
C SER A 11 -0.73 11.05 2.83
N ALA A 12 -0.91 10.70 1.56
CA ALA A 12 0.13 10.01 0.79
C ALA A 12 1.40 10.86 0.70
N ALA A 13 1.24 12.18 0.57
CA ALA A 13 2.39 13.09 0.53
C ALA A 13 3.20 13.05 1.82
N ALA A 14 2.53 13.11 2.97
CA ALA A 14 3.20 13.06 4.26
C ALA A 14 3.89 11.71 4.48
N GLU A 15 3.23 10.62 4.10
CA GLU A 15 3.81 9.29 4.22
C GLU A 15 5.04 9.14 3.34
N THR A 16 4.99 9.65 2.11
CA THR A 16 6.12 9.60 1.18
C THR A 16 7.32 10.38 1.71
N MET A 17 7.07 11.55 2.31
CA MET A 17 8.14 12.38 2.87
C MET A 17 8.94 11.67 3.97
N ASN A 18 8.29 10.78 4.70
CA ASN A 18 8.90 10.10 5.83
C ASN A 18 9.37 8.68 5.52
N PHE A 19 9.21 8.27 4.26
CA PHE A 19 9.50 6.90 3.85
C PHE A 19 10.84 6.80 3.13
N GLY A 20 11.49 5.63 3.27
CA GLY A 20 12.68 5.30 2.49
C GLY A 20 13.89 6.14 2.82
N LYS A 21 14.04 6.57 4.06
CA LYS A 21 15.19 7.31 4.52
C LYS A 21 16.32 6.34 4.89
N GLY A 22 17.52 6.66 4.48
CA GLY A 22 18.69 5.87 4.87
C GLY A 22 19.75 5.83 3.78
N PRO A 23 21.01 5.52 4.15
CA PRO A 23 22.14 5.57 3.20
C PRO A 23 22.11 4.47 2.15
N ASP A 24 21.38 3.40 2.40
CA ASP A 24 21.35 2.22 1.53
C ASP A 24 20.14 2.23 0.59
N VAL A 25 19.33 3.28 0.59
CA VAL A 25 18.16 3.40 -0.26
C VAL A 25 18.54 4.13 -1.54
N GLY A 26 18.45 3.43 -2.67
CA GLY A 26 18.70 4.01 -3.99
C GLY A 26 17.41 4.16 -4.82
N ALA A 27 16.31 3.51 -4.40
CA ALA A 27 15.06 3.56 -5.13
C ALA A 27 13.88 3.48 -4.19
N VAL A 28 12.87 4.31 -4.43
CA VAL A 28 11.60 4.27 -3.72
C VAL A 28 10.49 4.22 -4.76
N VAL A 29 9.58 3.28 -4.61
CA VAL A 29 8.39 3.16 -5.45
C VAL A 29 7.17 3.32 -4.56
N THR A 30 6.24 4.17 -4.98
CA THR A 30 4.97 4.34 -4.29
C THR A 30 3.83 4.07 -5.26
N PHE A 31 2.78 3.45 -4.74
CA PHE A 31 1.55 3.20 -5.48
C PHE A 31 0.38 3.67 -4.63
N SER A 32 -0.57 4.37 -5.24
CA SER A 32 -1.81 4.76 -4.59
C SER A 32 -2.98 4.22 -5.38
N GLY A 33 -3.88 3.51 -4.69
CA GLY A 33 -5.12 3.02 -5.27
C GLY A 33 -6.25 3.99 -4.94
N ILE A 34 -7.05 4.33 -5.95
CA ILE A 34 -8.13 5.31 -5.84
C ILE A 34 -9.43 4.65 -6.28
N VAL A 35 -10.53 4.97 -5.60
CA VAL A 35 -11.85 4.52 -6.04
C VAL A 35 -12.17 5.23 -7.34
N ARG A 36 -12.32 4.44 -8.40
CA ARG A 36 -12.55 4.99 -9.74
C ARG A 36 -14.00 5.46 -9.87
N ASP A 37 -14.17 6.64 -10.45
CA ASP A 37 -15.49 7.13 -10.81
C ASP A 37 -15.89 6.52 -12.15
N LEU A 38 -17.05 5.88 -12.19
CA LEU A 38 -17.59 5.28 -13.40
C LEU A 38 -18.81 6.09 -13.85
N PRO A 39 -18.64 6.99 -14.82
CA PRO A 39 -19.71 7.93 -15.22
C PRO A 39 -21.01 7.27 -15.63
N ASN A 40 -20.94 6.06 -16.18
CA ASN A 40 -22.11 5.31 -16.66
C ASN A 40 -22.67 4.35 -15.60
N ASP A 41 -22.07 4.31 -14.43
CA ASP A 41 -22.51 3.49 -13.32
C ASP A 41 -22.76 4.40 -12.12
N PRO A 42 -24.02 4.52 -11.68
CA PRO A 42 -24.34 5.40 -10.56
C PRO A 42 -23.88 4.89 -9.20
N LEU A 43 -23.09 3.85 -9.17
CA LEU A 43 -22.50 3.34 -7.94
C LEU A 43 -21.67 4.44 -7.31
N GLN A 44 -22.10 4.89 -6.15
CA GLN A 44 -21.48 6.01 -5.46
C GLN A 44 -20.54 5.60 -4.34
N GLN A 45 -20.44 4.29 -4.10
CA GLN A 45 -19.76 3.81 -2.91
C GLN A 45 -19.17 2.43 -3.13
N MET A 46 -17.93 2.26 -2.68
CA MET A 46 -17.25 0.98 -2.60
C MET A 46 -17.13 0.62 -1.12
N VAL A 47 -17.54 -0.59 -0.75
CA VAL A 47 -17.42 -1.06 0.63
C VAL A 47 -16.34 -2.12 0.70
N ILE A 48 -15.31 -1.86 1.52
CA ILE A 48 -14.21 -2.78 1.72
C ILE A 48 -14.36 -3.40 3.09
N GLU A 49 -14.47 -4.72 3.10
CA GLU A 49 -14.62 -5.48 4.35
C GLU A 49 -13.31 -5.50 5.13
N HIS A 50 -13.46 -5.56 6.44
CA HIS A 50 -12.34 -5.65 7.36
C HIS A 50 -12.55 -6.81 8.32
N TYR A 51 -11.53 -7.61 8.48
CA TYR A 51 -11.51 -8.73 9.41
C TYR A 51 -10.42 -8.46 10.45
N PRO A 52 -10.78 -7.86 11.61
CA PRO A 52 -9.79 -7.45 12.62
C PRO A 52 -8.81 -8.55 12.99
N GLY A 53 -7.54 -8.20 13.02
CA GLY A 53 -6.45 -9.14 13.34
C GLY A 53 -6.01 -9.99 12.18
N MET A 54 -6.94 -10.50 11.38
CA MET A 54 -6.62 -11.37 10.24
C MET A 54 -6.01 -10.57 9.08
N THR A 55 -6.61 -9.42 8.79
CA THR A 55 -6.12 -8.56 7.70
C THR A 55 -4.70 -8.09 7.97
N GLU A 56 -4.45 -7.56 9.15
CA GLU A 56 -3.13 -7.07 9.53
C GLU A 56 -2.09 -8.18 9.51
N LYS A 57 -2.46 -9.35 10.00
CA LYS A 57 -1.55 -10.52 10.02
C LYS A 57 -1.18 -10.96 8.61
N ALA A 58 -2.17 -11.07 7.72
CA ALA A 58 -1.93 -11.47 6.33
C ALA A 58 -1.04 -10.47 5.60
N LEU A 59 -1.32 -9.17 5.76
CA LEU A 59 -0.52 -8.12 5.13
C LEU A 59 0.91 -8.10 5.66
N THR A 60 1.07 -8.28 6.96
CA THR A 60 2.40 -8.32 7.58
C THR A 60 3.21 -9.49 7.03
N GLN A 61 2.60 -10.66 6.92
CA GLN A 61 3.27 -11.85 6.39
C GLN A 61 3.74 -11.63 4.95
N ILE A 62 2.88 -11.08 4.12
CA ILE A 62 3.21 -10.82 2.71
C ILE A 62 4.30 -9.76 2.58
N ALA A 63 4.23 -8.73 3.41
CA ALA A 63 5.25 -7.68 3.43
C ALA A 63 6.61 -8.24 3.87
N GLN A 64 6.62 -9.14 4.83
CA GLN A 64 7.86 -9.81 5.26
C GLN A 64 8.44 -10.69 4.15
N GLU A 65 7.60 -11.42 3.43
CA GLU A 65 8.04 -12.23 2.30
C GLU A 65 8.65 -11.36 1.20
N ALA A 66 8.00 -10.26 0.85
CA ALA A 66 8.52 -9.32 -0.13
C ALA A 66 9.85 -8.72 0.33
N SER A 67 9.92 -8.31 1.59
CA SER A 67 11.12 -7.71 2.16
C SER A 67 12.31 -8.66 2.08
N THR A 68 12.10 -9.93 2.39
CA THR A 68 13.15 -10.95 2.32
C THR A 68 13.55 -11.23 0.88
N ARG A 69 12.55 -11.42 0.00
CA ARG A 69 12.79 -11.80 -1.38
C ARG A 69 13.56 -10.75 -2.19
N TRP A 70 13.24 -9.49 -1.99
CA TRP A 70 13.85 -8.38 -2.73
C TRP A 70 14.82 -7.53 -1.90
N GLU A 71 15.16 -8.00 -0.71
CA GLU A 71 16.09 -7.29 0.19
C GLU A 71 15.69 -5.83 0.39
N LEU A 72 14.41 -5.61 0.66
CA LEU A 72 13.88 -4.26 0.82
C LEU A 72 14.47 -3.58 2.06
N ARG A 73 14.69 -2.30 1.96
CA ARG A 73 15.17 -1.46 3.07
C ARG A 73 14.02 -0.90 3.89
N ASP A 74 12.86 -0.75 3.27
CA ASP A 74 11.65 -0.33 3.96
C ASP A 74 10.42 -0.76 3.17
N VAL A 75 9.31 -0.98 3.88
CA VAL A 75 8.01 -1.33 3.28
C VAL A 75 6.92 -0.60 4.05
N LEU A 76 6.00 0.01 3.33
CA LEU A 76 4.80 0.62 3.89
C LEU A 76 3.59 0.10 3.16
N VAL A 77 2.60 -0.35 3.91
CA VAL A 77 1.27 -0.68 3.37
C VAL A 77 0.23 0.01 4.24
N ILE A 78 -0.58 0.85 3.63
CA ILE A 78 -1.75 1.43 4.27
C ILE A 78 -2.97 0.94 3.49
N HIS A 79 -3.89 0.29 4.15
CA HIS A 79 -5.10 -0.22 3.53
C HIS A 79 -6.32 0.29 4.29
N ARG A 80 -7.21 0.98 3.61
CA ARG A 80 -8.46 1.46 4.20
C ARG A 80 -9.54 0.40 4.11
N TYR A 81 -10.51 0.50 4.98
CA TYR A 81 -11.72 -0.32 4.93
C TYR A 81 -12.95 0.57 5.16
N GLY A 82 -14.12 -0.03 4.99
CA GLY A 82 -15.37 0.68 5.16
C GLY A 82 -15.91 1.23 3.85
N ALA A 83 -16.81 2.18 3.93
CA ALA A 83 -17.46 2.77 2.78
C ALA A 83 -16.61 3.90 2.20
N LEU A 84 -16.22 3.76 0.94
CA LEU A 84 -15.41 4.75 0.23
C LEU A 84 -16.15 5.23 -1.00
N GLU A 85 -16.06 6.54 -1.26
CA GLU A 85 -16.68 7.17 -2.41
C GLU A 85 -15.69 7.34 -3.56
N PRO A 86 -16.17 7.55 -4.80
CA PRO A 86 -15.28 7.82 -5.93
C PRO A 86 -14.31 8.96 -5.63
N GLY A 87 -13.06 8.77 -6.00
CA GLY A 87 -12.00 9.74 -5.76
C GLY A 87 -11.26 9.55 -4.45
N GLU A 88 -11.81 8.76 -3.53
CA GLU A 88 -11.12 8.50 -2.27
C GLU A 88 -9.99 7.50 -2.44
N GLN A 89 -8.96 7.63 -1.61
CA GLN A 89 -7.85 6.69 -1.58
C GLN A 89 -8.29 5.39 -0.94
N ILE A 90 -7.93 4.28 -1.57
CA ILE A 90 -8.16 2.93 -1.04
C ILE A 90 -6.97 2.49 -0.23
N MET A 91 -5.79 2.68 -0.79
CA MET A 91 -4.56 2.15 -0.22
C MET A 91 -3.33 2.88 -0.73
N MET A 92 -2.23 2.65 -0.04
CA MET A 92 -0.90 3.07 -0.47
C MET A 92 0.08 1.94 -0.19
N VAL A 93 0.92 1.66 -1.16
CA VAL A 93 2.05 0.73 -1.00
C VAL A 93 3.32 1.49 -1.33
N ALA A 94 4.33 1.37 -0.49
CA ALA A 94 5.64 1.95 -0.77
C ALA A 94 6.73 0.91 -0.48
N THR A 95 7.70 0.84 -1.37
CA THR A 95 8.86 -0.03 -1.23
C THR A 95 10.14 0.78 -1.42
N ALA A 96 11.14 0.46 -0.62
CA ALA A 96 12.46 1.08 -0.71
C ALA A 96 13.49 -0.03 -0.84
N ALA A 97 14.41 0.14 -1.78
CA ALA A 97 15.44 -0.85 -2.05
C ALA A 97 16.71 -0.15 -2.52
N ARG A 98 17.80 -0.92 -2.60
CA ARG A 98 19.06 -0.40 -3.11
C ARG A 98 18.95 -0.03 -4.59
N HIS A 99 18.20 -0.84 -5.38
CA HIS A 99 18.05 -0.66 -6.82
C HIS A 99 16.57 -0.68 -7.23
N ARG A 100 16.25 0.00 -8.33
CA ARG A 100 14.87 0.17 -8.79
C ARG A 100 14.16 -1.14 -9.14
N ALA A 101 14.89 -2.13 -9.68
CA ALA A 101 14.28 -3.39 -10.07
C ALA A 101 13.59 -4.07 -8.88
N GLN A 102 14.26 -4.16 -7.75
CA GLN A 102 13.71 -4.76 -6.55
C GLN A 102 12.51 -3.97 -6.04
N ALA A 103 12.60 -2.64 -6.05
CA ALA A 103 11.51 -1.80 -5.56
C ALA A 103 10.24 -1.97 -6.41
N PHE A 104 10.36 -1.98 -7.74
CA PHE A 104 9.22 -2.19 -8.63
C PHE A 104 8.64 -3.59 -8.50
N GLU A 105 9.48 -4.61 -8.52
CA GLU A 105 9.02 -6.00 -8.44
C GLU A 105 8.30 -6.27 -7.13
N ALA A 106 8.83 -5.77 -6.03
CA ALA A 106 8.21 -5.94 -4.73
C ALA A 106 6.86 -5.22 -4.63
N ALA A 107 6.77 -4.01 -5.18
CA ALA A 107 5.51 -3.26 -5.19
C ALA A 107 4.44 -4.01 -5.98
N GLU A 108 4.79 -4.55 -7.14
CA GLU A 108 3.86 -5.33 -7.96
C GLU A 108 3.41 -6.60 -7.23
N TYR A 109 4.34 -7.31 -6.60
CA TYR A 109 4.03 -8.50 -5.81
C TYR A 109 3.02 -8.19 -4.70
N LEU A 110 3.25 -7.11 -3.96
CA LEU A 110 2.33 -6.68 -2.90
C LEU A 110 0.96 -6.34 -3.47
N MET A 111 0.91 -5.67 -4.61
CA MET A 111 -0.36 -5.31 -5.24
C MET A 111 -1.15 -6.53 -5.70
N ASP A 112 -0.48 -7.59 -6.14
CA ASP A 112 -1.15 -8.82 -6.54
C ASP A 112 -1.93 -9.45 -5.37
N TYR A 113 -1.48 -9.24 -4.16
CA TYR A 113 -2.17 -9.70 -2.96
C TYR A 113 -3.28 -8.76 -2.50
N LEU A 114 -3.13 -7.46 -2.77
CA LEU A 114 -4.03 -6.45 -2.22
C LEU A 114 -5.25 -6.16 -3.09
N LYS A 115 -5.24 -6.58 -4.32
CA LYS A 115 -6.36 -6.32 -5.22
C LYS A 115 -7.48 -7.34 -5.13
#